data_2d48a54ac35834a7333032ec49a00b8e
#
_entry.id   2d48a54ac35834a7333032ec49a00b8e
#
_cell.length_a   1.000
_cell.length_b   1.000
_cell.length_c   1.000
_cell.angle_alpha   90.00
_cell.angle_beta   90.00
_cell.angle_gamma   90.00
#
_symmetry.space_group_name_H-M   'P 1'
#
loop_
_entity.id
_entity.type
_entity.pdbx_description
1 polymer ?
#
loop_
_entity_poly.entity_id
_entity_poly.type
_entity_poly.pdbx_seq_one_letter_code
_entity_poly.pdbx_strand_id
1 'polypeptide(L)'
;MASMLVLAAGLGAQTVRGTVLLPDSSRAAGVIVIANDAKGTTAARALSGENGGYELRLPGAGRYDVRLLRIGFRPTILPAFDIGAGESKSLTVILRGEAIVLSAVKVQGRSVCRVRQDSGQAVARLWEEARKAITATQLSPAGTRQTVKWMTYDRKTDLTGNQVLTQSTTSYSAAAGKAFVSLPPDSLAKVGYMSEDESGTVYRAPDAEALLSEAFTSLHCFREEPPAKDKGDWVGIGFRPAKDRAGIADIEGTLWLDRTSSELRQLEFRYTNLPEDYAHMKAGGSVEFLRLSTGSWLVGRWQLRMPRGAVQLIPRYTGTLGARDEYKMVVEGLQFTGGEVTAVNRGAEVLFSSGESTHDFSPVLLAEDAKLATSCGTDSARGDLVALLRGTVFEGEHAGLANAAVQLTWRGEFRSTGRGDYSYRNEQRDLTSDAKGNWHLCGVPRERVITVRATVGNRKSAPVTVRIPKERAAAGVDVEVPPA
;
A
#
# COMPACT_ATOMS: atom_id res chain seq x y z
N MET A 1 67.65 -1.91 -11.57
CA MET A 1 66.29 -1.71 -11.03
C MET A 1 65.41 -1.21 -12.16
N ALA A 2 64.64 -2.07 -12.80
CA ALA A 2 63.73 -1.71 -13.89
C ALA A 2 62.37 -1.41 -13.28
N SER A 3 61.95 -0.14 -13.37
CA SER A 3 60.65 0.36 -12.92
C SER A 3 59.60 -0.07 -13.92
N MET A 4 58.73 -1.00 -13.53
CA MET A 4 57.60 -1.47 -14.34
C MET A 4 56.44 -0.48 -14.17
N LEU A 5 56.26 0.40 -15.18
CA LEU A 5 55.08 1.27 -15.25
C LEU A 5 53.83 0.42 -15.56
N VAL A 6 53.02 0.19 -14.56
CA VAL A 6 51.66 -0.37 -14.76
C VAL A 6 50.78 0.74 -15.29
N LEU A 7 50.54 0.76 -16.60
CA LEU A 7 49.47 1.56 -17.19
C LEU A 7 48.12 1.01 -16.66
N ALA A 8 47.50 1.71 -15.73
CA ALA A 8 46.11 1.54 -15.42
C ALA A 8 45.29 1.95 -16.64
N ALA A 9 44.88 1.00 -17.48
CA ALA A 9 43.89 1.21 -18.53
C ALA A 9 42.60 1.66 -17.82
N GLY A 10 42.27 2.94 -17.95
CA GLY A 10 40.99 3.47 -17.50
C GLY A 10 39.88 2.67 -18.17
N LEU A 11 39.10 1.96 -17.37
CA LEU A 11 37.87 1.27 -17.80
C LEU A 11 36.85 2.36 -18.23
N GLY A 12 37.01 2.86 -19.47
CA GLY A 12 36.00 3.72 -20.09
C GLY A 12 34.71 2.93 -20.19
N ALA A 13 33.66 3.33 -19.49
CA ALA A 13 32.33 2.68 -19.55
C ALA A 13 31.75 2.89 -20.95
N GLN A 14 31.38 1.80 -21.62
CA GLN A 14 30.68 1.85 -22.91
C GLN A 14 29.29 2.41 -22.68
N THR A 15 28.88 3.38 -23.49
CA THR A 15 27.61 4.09 -23.26
C THR A 15 26.78 4.09 -24.53
N VAL A 16 25.50 3.70 -24.40
CA VAL A 16 24.52 3.90 -25.46
C VAL A 16 23.56 5.00 -25.01
N ARG A 17 23.52 6.08 -25.77
CA ARG A 17 22.63 7.22 -25.54
C ARG A 17 21.68 7.38 -26.72
N GLY A 18 20.53 7.99 -26.47
CA GLY A 18 19.64 8.27 -27.57
C GLY A 18 18.36 8.94 -27.16
N THR A 19 17.49 9.07 -28.14
CA THR A 19 16.17 9.65 -27.97
C THR A 19 15.13 8.70 -28.53
N VAL A 20 14.06 8.47 -27.78
CA VAL A 20 12.90 7.72 -28.24
C VAL A 20 11.79 8.69 -28.62
N LEU A 21 11.22 8.48 -29.78
CA LEU A 21 10.11 9.26 -30.33
C LEU A 21 8.89 8.36 -30.52
N LEU A 22 7.71 8.96 -30.44
CA LEU A 22 6.46 8.36 -30.85
C LEU A 22 6.30 8.37 -32.39
N PRO A 23 5.31 7.66 -32.95
CA PRO A 23 5.05 7.69 -34.40
C PRO A 23 4.77 9.09 -34.97
N ASP A 24 4.23 9.99 -34.15
CA ASP A 24 3.99 11.40 -34.48
C ASP A 24 5.21 12.29 -34.29
N SER A 25 6.39 11.71 -34.05
CA SER A 25 7.64 12.39 -33.77
C SER A 25 7.72 13.15 -32.44
N SER A 26 6.70 13.07 -31.59
CA SER A 26 6.76 13.62 -30.25
C SER A 26 7.68 12.81 -29.34
N ARG A 27 8.17 13.41 -28.26
CA ARG A 27 9.11 12.79 -27.31
C ARG A 27 8.42 11.69 -26.51
N ALA A 28 9.03 10.51 -26.47
CA ALA A 28 8.46 9.34 -25.77
C ALA A 28 9.04 9.19 -24.36
N ALA A 29 8.38 9.77 -23.37
CA ALA A 29 8.70 9.55 -21.95
C ALA A 29 8.24 8.17 -21.46
N GLY A 30 8.99 7.59 -20.50
CA GLY A 30 8.61 6.35 -19.83
C GLY A 30 8.78 5.08 -20.68
N VAL A 31 9.68 5.09 -21.63
CA VAL A 31 10.08 3.91 -22.41
C VAL A 31 11.18 3.17 -21.68
N ILE A 32 10.97 1.89 -21.41
CA ILE A 32 11.98 0.99 -20.84
C ILE A 32 12.91 0.59 -22.00
N VAL A 33 14.18 0.95 -21.90
CA VAL A 33 15.23 0.62 -22.86
C VAL A 33 16.10 -0.46 -22.23
N ILE A 34 16.20 -1.62 -22.86
CA ILE A 34 16.92 -2.80 -22.37
C ILE A 34 18.02 -3.14 -23.38
N ALA A 35 19.25 -3.22 -22.94
CA ALA A 35 20.33 -3.80 -23.72
C ALA A 35 20.55 -5.26 -23.29
N ASN A 36 20.55 -6.19 -24.23
CA ASN A 36 20.89 -7.59 -24.00
C ASN A 36 22.24 -7.90 -24.66
N ASP A 37 23.02 -8.76 -24.06
CA ASP A 37 24.27 -9.27 -24.62
C ASP A 37 23.99 -10.34 -25.70
N ALA A 38 25.07 -10.85 -26.32
CA ALA A 38 24.98 -11.88 -27.35
C ALA A 38 24.34 -13.20 -26.87
N LYS A 39 24.25 -13.42 -25.56
CA LYS A 39 23.57 -14.59 -24.96
C LYS A 39 22.09 -14.33 -24.67
N GLY A 40 21.60 -13.12 -24.94
CA GLY A 40 20.24 -12.69 -24.61
C GLY A 40 20.06 -12.28 -23.14
N THR A 41 21.15 -12.18 -22.36
CA THR A 41 21.10 -11.75 -20.97
C THR A 41 21.02 -10.23 -20.91
N THR A 42 20.17 -9.68 -20.04
CA THR A 42 20.05 -8.25 -19.84
C THR A 42 21.34 -7.67 -19.24
N ALA A 43 22.01 -6.83 -19.99
CA ALA A 43 23.25 -6.16 -19.59
C ALA A 43 23.01 -4.81 -18.91
N ALA A 44 22.01 -4.04 -19.41
CA ALA A 44 21.66 -2.73 -18.84
C ALA A 44 20.19 -2.40 -19.09
N ARG A 45 19.64 -1.54 -18.25
CA ARG A 45 18.26 -1.00 -18.37
C ARG A 45 18.24 0.48 -18.06
N ALA A 46 17.40 1.23 -18.76
CA ALA A 46 17.12 2.62 -18.49
C ALA A 46 15.66 2.95 -18.76
N LEU A 47 15.17 4.06 -18.20
CA LEU A 47 13.87 4.62 -18.52
C LEU A 47 14.09 5.94 -19.27
N SER A 48 13.39 6.18 -20.40
CA SER A 48 13.46 7.45 -21.10
C SER A 48 12.76 8.55 -20.29
N GLY A 49 13.40 9.72 -20.21
CA GLY A 49 12.87 10.90 -19.55
C GLY A 49 11.85 11.66 -20.41
N GLU A 50 11.36 12.81 -19.92
CA GLU A 50 10.36 13.67 -20.61
C GLU A 50 10.75 14.05 -22.02
N ASN A 51 12.04 14.33 -22.24
CA ASN A 51 12.59 14.65 -23.55
C ASN A 51 12.82 13.41 -24.43
N GLY A 52 12.35 12.24 -24.02
CA GLY A 52 12.58 10.96 -24.69
C GLY A 52 14.03 10.45 -24.58
N GLY A 53 14.92 11.18 -23.90
CA GLY A 53 16.33 10.84 -23.79
C GLY A 53 16.56 9.65 -22.84
N TYR A 54 17.54 8.80 -23.17
CA TYR A 54 17.97 7.68 -22.33
C TYR A 54 19.49 7.49 -22.38
N GLU A 55 20.03 6.85 -21.35
CA GLU A 55 21.44 6.44 -21.27
C GLU A 55 21.54 5.03 -20.69
N LEU A 56 22.19 4.13 -21.43
CA LEU A 56 22.55 2.79 -20.99
C LEU A 56 24.07 2.72 -20.78
N ARG A 57 24.49 2.30 -19.60
CA ARG A 57 25.90 2.01 -19.29
C ARG A 57 26.10 0.51 -19.40
N LEU A 58 26.86 0.10 -20.38
CA LEU A 58 27.12 -1.30 -20.66
C LEU A 58 28.33 -1.79 -19.85
N PRO A 59 28.32 -3.05 -19.40
CA PRO A 59 29.39 -3.60 -18.54
C PRO A 59 30.73 -3.80 -19.26
N GLY A 60 30.75 -3.88 -20.59
CA GLY A 60 31.95 -4.12 -21.36
C GLY A 60 31.75 -3.91 -22.85
N ALA A 61 32.86 -3.96 -23.63
CA ALA A 61 32.82 -4.06 -25.07
C ALA A 61 32.18 -5.40 -25.50
N GLY A 62 31.42 -5.37 -26.61
CA GLY A 62 30.75 -6.58 -27.08
C GLY A 62 29.62 -6.30 -28.06
N ARG A 63 28.88 -7.36 -28.38
CA ARG A 63 27.70 -7.32 -29.24
C ARG A 63 26.45 -7.25 -28.41
N TYR A 64 25.60 -6.26 -28.70
CA TYR A 64 24.36 -6.00 -27.98
C TYR A 64 23.18 -5.79 -28.94
N ASP A 65 21.98 -6.18 -28.53
CA ASP A 65 20.73 -5.68 -29.10
C ASP A 65 20.04 -4.77 -28.10
N VAL A 66 19.18 -3.88 -28.60
CA VAL A 66 18.39 -2.98 -27.75
C VAL A 66 16.91 -3.23 -28.02
N ARG A 67 16.20 -3.49 -26.93
CA ARG A 67 14.76 -3.68 -26.91
C ARG A 67 14.09 -2.51 -26.18
N LEU A 68 13.10 -1.91 -26.82
CA LEU A 68 12.31 -0.81 -26.26
C LEU A 68 10.93 -1.31 -25.92
N LEU A 69 10.50 -1.09 -24.69
CA LEU A 69 9.19 -1.47 -24.18
C LEU A 69 8.46 -0.22 -23.69
N ARG A 70 7.27 0.01 -24.17
CA ARG A 70 6.38 1.06 -23.71
C ARG A 70 5.00 0.46 -23.45
N ILE A 71 4.37 0.91 -22.37
CA ILE A 71 2.98 0.54 -22.03
C ILE A 71 2.08 0.98 -23.17
N GLY A 72 1.20 0.08 -23.61
CA GLY A 72 0.29 0.31 -24.73
C GLY A 72 0.93 0.19 -26.12
N PHE A 73 2.20 -0.20 -26.23
CA PHE A 73 2.91 -0.35 -27.52
C PHE A 73 3.54 -1.73 -27.66
N ARG A 74 3.60 -2.23 -28.90
CA ARG A 74 4.36 -3.44 -29.19
C ARG A 74 5.85 -3.21 -28.93
N PRO A 75 6.59 -4.22 -28.44
CA PRO A 75 8.04 -4.12 -28.29
C PRO A 75 8.72 -3.74 -29.61
N THR A 76 9.66 -2.78 -29.56
CA THR A 76 10.52 -2.45 -30.69
C THR A 76 11.89 -3.04 -30.41
N ILE A 77 12.41 -3.85 -31.33
CA ILE A 77 13.75 -4.45 -31.22
C ILE A 77 14.62 -3.86 -32.31
N LEU A 78 15.78 -3.34 -31.92
CA LEU A 78 16.77 -2.83 -32.86
C LEU A 78 17.71 -3.94 -33.28
N PRO A 79 18.28 -3.87 -34.50
CA PRO A 79 19.33 -4.77 -34.93
C PRO A 79 20.50 -4.76 -33.96
N ALA A 80 21.10 -5.92 -33.72
CA ALA A 80 22.29 -6.03 -32.89
C ALA A 80 23.46 -5.24 -33.48
N PHE A 81 24.27 -4.62 -32.62
CA PHE A 81 25.44 -3.85 -32.97
C PHE A 81 26.63 -4.17 -32.06
N ASP A 82 27.82 -3.90 -32.56
CA ASP A 82 29.04 -4.02 -31.76
C ASP A 82 29.39 -2.66 -31.15
N ILE A 83 29.97 -2.66 -29.96
CA ILE A 83 30.50 -1.49 -29.25
C ILE A 83 31.88 -1.80 -28.66
N GLY A 84 32.84 -0.94 -28.93
CA GLY A 84 34.22 -1.06 -28.46
C GLY A 84 34.41 -0.54 -27.02
N ALA A 85 35.58 -0.80 -26.45
CA ALA A 85 35.94 -0.29 -25.12
C ALA A 85 36.00 1.25 -25.12
N GLY A 86 35.24 1.86 -24.16
CA GLY A 86 35.17 3.32 -24.05
C GLY A 86 34.35 4.02 -25.15
N GLU A 87 33.71 3.25 -26.05
CA GLU A 87 32.91 3.82 -27.14
C GLU A 87 31.56 4.32 -26.61
N SER A 88 31.09 5.41 -27.21
CA SER A 88 29.74 5.94 -27.01
C SER A 88 28.96 5.89 -28.31
N LYS A 89 27.79 5.24 -28.29
CA LYS A 89 26.92 5.09 -29.46
C LYS A 89 25.63 5.86 -29.26
N SER A 90 25.20 6.58 -30.31
CA SER A 90 23.94 7.33 -30.31
C SER A 90 22.86 6.61 -31.15
N LEU A 91 21.69 6.38 -30.58
CA LEU A 91 20.57 5.69 -31.23
C LEU A 91 19.29 6.49 -31.05
N THR A 92 18.80 7.12 -32.12
CA THR A 92 17.47 7.74 -32.12
C THR A 92 16.47 6.74 -32.70
N VAL A 93 15.39 6.47 -31.95
CA VAL A 93 14.42 5.43 -32.28
C VAL A 93 13.02 6.00 -32.32
N ILE A 94 12.32 5.75 -33.42
CA ILE A 94 10.88 6.01 -33.52
C ILE A 94 10.17 4.70 -33.18
N LEU A 95 9.31 4.71 -32.15
CA LEU A 95 8.50 3.55 -31.80
C LEU A 95 7.55 3.26 -32.95
N ARG A 96 7.55 2.00 -33.39
CA ARG A 96 6.66 1.53 -34.46
C ARG A 96 5.44 0.88 -33.86
N GLY A 97 4.28 1.20 -34.37
CA GLY A 97 3.03 0.49 -34.10
C GLY A 97 1.93 1.36 -33.52
N GLU A 98 0.72 0.91 -33.72
CA GLU A 98 -0.47 1.45 -33.11
C GLU A 98 -0.52 1.14 -31.62
N ALA A 99 -1.16 2.02 -30.84
CA ALA A 99 -1.43 1.75 -29.42
C ALA A 99 -2.22 0.44 -29.28
N ILE A 100 -1.80 -0.39 -28.34
CA ILE A 100 -2.52 -1.63 -28.02
C ILE A 100 -3.73 -1.24 -27.18
N VAL A 101 -4.92 -1.34 -27.74
CA VAL A 101 -6.18 -1.29 -27.00
C VAL A 101 -6.47 -2.68 -26.46
N LEU A 102 -6.63 -2.79 -25.15
CA LEU A 102 -6.98 -4.06 -24.53
C LEU A 102 -8.46 -4.38 -24.80
N SER A 103 -8.71 -5.34 -25.67
CA SER A 103 -10.07 -5.75 -26.01
C SER A 103 -10.74 -6.43 -24.82
N ALA A 104 -12.03 -6.14 -24.60
CA ALA A 104 -12.83 -6.95 -23.69
C ALA A 104 -13.03 -8.33 -24.35
N VAL A 105 -12.38 -9.33 -23.79
CA VAL A 105 -12.58 -10.71 -24.24
C VAL A 105 -13.79 -11.29 -23.51
N LYS A 106 -14.67 -11.98 -24.26
CA LYS A 106 -15.71 -12.80 -23.65
C LYS A 106 -14.99 -13.92 -22.88
N VAL A 107 -15.17 -13.92 -21.55
CA VAL A 107 -14.56 -14.88 -20.64
C VAL A 107 -14.97 -16.30 -21.05
N GLN A 108 -14.14 -16.98 -21.81
CA GLN A 108 -14.16 -18.45 -21.99
C GLN A 108 -12.85 -19.05 -21.48
N GLY A 109 -12.12 -18.31 -20.63
CA GLY A 109 -10.75 -18.62 -20.28
C GLY A 109 -10.60 -19.72 -19.25
N ARG A 110 -9.96 -20.81 -19.64
CA ARG A 110 -9.33 -21.72 -18.69
C ARG A 110 -8.20 -20.97 -17.96
N SER A 111 -8.10 -21.17 -16.66
CA SER A 111 -6.96 -20.69 -15.87
C SER A 111 -5.64 -21.26 -16.42
N VAL A 112 -4.67 -20.40 -16.67
CA VAL A 112 -3.37 -20.77 -17.21
C VAL A 112 -2.34 -20.78 -16.09
N CYS A 113 -1.85 -21.98 -15.73
CA CYS A 113 -0.90 -22.17 -14.63
C CYS A 113 0.57 -21.93 -15.02
N ARG A 114 0.84 -21.43 -16.20
CA ARG A 114 2.10 -20.82 -16.65
C ARG A 114 1.75 -19.85 -17.77
N VAL A 115 2.21 -18.61 -17.66
CA VAL A 115 2.04 -17.62 -18.73
C VAL A 115 3.03 -17.94 -19.84
N ARG A 116 2.66 -18.90 -20.69
CA ARG A 116 3.37 -19.19 -21.96
C ARG A 116 2.69 -18.42 -23.08
N GLN A 117 3.47 -17.99 -24.08
CA GLN A 117 2.96 -17.22 -25.23
C GLN A 117 1.84 -17.93 -26.02
N ASP A 118 1.73 -19.24 -25.93
CA ASP A 118 0.80 -20.10 -26.64
C ASP A 118 -0.49 -20.44 -25.87
N SER A 119 -0.57 -20.11 -24.60
CA SER A 119 -1.68 -20.50 -23.73
C SER A 119 -2.57 -19.34 -23.29
N GLY A 120 -3.22 -18.67 -24.22
CA GLY A 120 -4.14 -17.56 -23.96
C GLY A 120 -3.52 -16.22 -24.28
N GLN A 121 -3.51 -15.86 -25.54
CA GLN A 121 -2.91 -14.60 -26.05
C GLN A 121 -3.40 -13.35 -25.31
N ALA A 122 -4.63 -13.34 -24.82
CA ALA A 122 -5.18 -12.20 -24.07
C ALA A 122 -4.49 -12.05 -22.70
N VAL A 123 -4.41 -13.11 -21.91
CA VAL A 123 -3.74 -13.09 -20.60
C VAL A 123 -2.25 -12.74 -20.75
N ALA A 124 -1.58 -13.30 -21.75
CA ALA A 124 -0.18 -13.01 -22.00
C ALA A 124 0.05 -11.52 -22.35
N ARG A 125 -0.84 -10.92 -23.16
CA ARG A 125 -0.76 -9.48 -23.49
C ARG A 125 -0.99 -8.61 -22.26
N LEU A 126 -2.02 -8.88 -21.50
CA LEU A 126 -2.31 -8.15 -20.27
C LEU A 126 -1.13 -8.22 -19.28
N TRP A 127 -0.57 -9.42 -19.11
CA TRP A 127 0.60 -9.64 -18.26
C TRP A 127 1.83 -8.85 -18.73
N GLU A 128 2.10 -8.80 -20.04
CA GLU A 128 3.21 -8.00 -20.58
C GLU A 128 3.02 -6.51 -20.31
N GLU A 129 1.80 -5.97 -20.38
CA GLU A 129 1.54 -4.57 -20.05
C GLU A 129 1.71 -4.31 -18.54
N ALA A 130 1.17 -5.17 -17.68
CA ALA A 130 1.37 -5.09 -16.24
C ALA A 130 2.88 -5.16 -15.90
N ARG A 131 3.62 -6.09 -16.51
CA ARG A 131 5.04 -6.26 -16.32
C ARG A 131 5.85 -5.01 -16.70
N LYS A 132 5.49 -4.33 -17.80
CA LYS A 132 6.12 -3.06 -18.19
C LYS A 132 5.91 -2.00 -17.12
N ALA A 133 4.68 -1.84 -16.60
CA ALA A 133 4.40 -0.86 -15.57
C ALA A 133 5.18 -1.16 -14.28
N ILE A 134 5.18 -2.40 -13.81
CA ILE A 134 5.91 -2.81 -12.61
C ILE A 134 7.44 -2.63 -12.81
N THR A 135 7.98 -2.97 -14.00
CA THR A 135 9.40 -2.73 -14.31
C THR A 135 9.74 -1.24 -14.32
N ALA A 136 8.83 -0.40 -14.84
CA ALA A 136 9.04 1.04 -14.84
C ALA A 136 9.12 1.62 -13.42
N THR A 137 8.38 1.08 -12.44
CA THR A 137 8.49 1.51 -11.03
C THR A 137 9.87 1.23 -10.44
N GLN A 138 10.52 0.14 -10.83
CA GLN A 138 11.88 -0.18 -10.38
C GLN A 138 12.94 0.75 -10.96
N LEU A 139 12.73 1.25 -12.18
CA LEU A 139 13.69 2.10 -12.89
C LEU A 139 13.50 3.59 -12.60
N SER A 140 12.30 3.99 -12.17
CA SER A 140 11.94 5.39 -11.97
C SER A 140 12.80 6.16 -10.96
N PRO A 141 13.29 5.58 -9.84
CA PRO A 141 14.14 6.27 -8.90
C PRO A 141 15.57 6.52 -9.40
N ALA A 142 16.03 5.73 -10.39
CA ALA A 142 17.40 5.80 -10.85
C ALA A 142 17.64 7.03 -11.75
N GLY A 143 18.37 8.02 -11.24
CA GLY A 143 18.83 9.18 -12.01
C GLY A 143 17.88 10.39 -12.02
N THR A 144 16.77 10.36 -11.30
CA THR A 144 15.88 11.52 -11.17
C THR A 144 16.21 12.33 -9.92
N ARG A 145 16.39 13.66 -10.06
CA ARG A 145 16.51 14.60 -8.92
C ARG A 145 15.12 14.92 -8.35
N GLN A 146 14.32 13.88 -8.09
CA GLN A 146 12.97 14.04 -7.58
C GLN A 146 12.97 13.82 -6.07
N THR A 147 12.21 14.63 -5.35
CA THR A 147 11.91 14.42 -3.93
C THR A 147 10.49 13.91 -3.84
N VAL A 148 10.31 12.71 -3.28
CA VAL A 148 9.03 12.12 -2.99
C VAL A 148 8.68 12.38 -1.54
N LYS A 149 7.50 12.91 -1.30
CA LYS A 149 6.90 13.05 0.03
C LYS A 149 5.79 12.02 0.15
N TRP A 150 5.78 11.28 1.23
CA TRP A 150 4.72 10.31 1.51
C TRP A 150 4.40 10.26 2.98
N MET A 151 3.22 9.79 3.28
CA MET A 151 2.75 9.54 4.62
C MET A 151 2.45 8.05 4.77
N THR A 152 2.80 7.48 5.92
CA THR A 152 2.39 6.14 6.31
C THR A 152 1.44 6.22 7.50
N TYR A 153 0.61 5.21 7.66
CA TYR A 153 -0.27 5.08 8.80
C TYR A 153 -0.36 3.63 9.29
N ASP A 154 -0.56 3.51 10.60
CA ASP A 154 -1.00 2.30 11.27
C ASP A 154 -2.34 2.57 11.96
N ARG A 155 -3.35 1.77 11.68
CA ARG A 155 -4.70 1.90 12.20
C ARG A 155 -5.18 0.58 12.77
N LYS A 156 -5.66 0.59 14.00
CA LYS A 156 -6.36 -0.53 14.62
C LYS A 156 -7.85 -0.21 14.68
N THR A 157 -8.66 -1.19 14.31
CA THR A 157 -10.12 -1.06 14.29
C THR A 157 -10.77 -2.19 15.06
N ASP A 158 -12.08 -2.10 15.21
CA ASP A 158 -12.93 -3.19 15.65
C ASP A 158 -12.95 -4.34 14.61
N LEU A 159 -13.72 -5.40 14.88
CA LEU A 159 -13.87 -6.56 13.99
C LEU A 159 -14.51 -6.20 12.64
N THR A 160 -15.36 -5.19 12.58
CA THR A 160 -16.03 -4.76 11.35
C THR A 160 -15.09 -3.95 10.45
N GLY A 161 -14.05 -3.33 11.01
CA GLY A 161 -13.14 -2.43 10.32
C GLY A 161 -13.67 -0.99 10.21
N ASN A 162 -14.85 -0.71 10.73
CA ASN A 162 -15.51 0.59 10.59
C ASN A 162 -15.14 1.56 11.72
N GLN A 163 -14.83 1.02 12.91
CA GLN A 163 -14.51 1.84 14.06
C GLN A 163 -13.01 1.87 14.31
N VAL A 164 -12.42 3.06 14.20
CA VAL A 164 -11.00 3.29 14.48
C VAL A 164 -10.77 3.35 15.99
N LEU A 165 -10.01 2.41 16.53
CA LEU A 165 -9.62 2.35 17.94
C LEU A 165 -8.35 3.16 18.20
N THR A 166 -7.36 3.00 17.34
CA THR A 166 -6.10 3.77 17.38
C THR A 166 -5.59 4.01 15.98
N GLN A 167 -4.89 5.12 15.79
CA GLN A 167 -4.20 5.44 14.56
C GLN A 167 -2.96 6.26 14.82
N SER A 168 -1.88 5.93 14.12
CA SER A 168 -0.66 6.72 14.05
C SER A 168 -0.31 7.02 12.60
N THR A 169 0.27 8.20 12.36
CA THR A 169 0.74 8.60 11.04
C THR A 169 2.17 9.11 11.12
N THR A 170 2.95 8.87 10.09
CA THR A 170 4.33 9.37 9.98
C THR A 170 4.58 9.89 8.57
N SER A 171 5.11 11.10 8.45
CA SER A 171 5.44 11.72 7.17
C SER A 171 6.92 11.58 6.87
N TYR A 172 7.23 11.32 5.61
CA TYR A 172 8.58 11.13 5.11
C TYR A 172 8.86 12.00 3.89
N SER A 173 10.13 12.29 3.67
CA SER A 173 10.61 12.97 2.46
C SER A 173 11.98 12.42 2.09
N ALA A 174 12.13 11.90 0.86
CA ALA A 174 13.40 11.39 0.39
C ALA A 174 13.57 11.62 -1.12
N ALA A 175 14.83 11.68 -1.56
CA ALA A 175 15.20 11.85 -2.98
C ALA A 175 14.84 10.62 -3.84
N ALA A 176 14.72 9.46 -3.25
CA ALA A 176 14.22 8.23 -3.88
C ALA A 176 13.75 7.30 -2.75
N GLY A 177 12.65 6.64 -2.94
CA GLY A 177 12.15 5.71 -1.93
C GLY A 177 11.23 4.67 -2.54
N LYS A 178 11.31 3.44 -2.01
CA LYS A 178 10.29 2.42 -2.23
C LYS A 178 9.25 2.61 -1.14
N ALA A 179 7.98 2.58 -1.48
CA ALA A 179 6.87 2.69 -0.53
C ALA A 179 6.96 1.59 0.54
N PHE A 180 7.35 0.40 0.13
CA PHE A 180 7.66 -0.75 0.99
C PHE A 180 8.62 -1.69 0.26
N VAL A 181 9.27 -2.57 1.03
CA VAL A 181 10.18 -3.61 0.54
C VAL A 181 9.71 -4.94 1.11
N SER A 182 9.52 -5.92 0.24
CA SER A 182 9.16 -7.27 0.63
C SER A 182 10.41 -8.13 0.88
N LEU A 183 10.22 -9.39 1.28
CA LEU A 183 11.30 -10.36 1.28
C LEU A 183 11.75 -10.67 -0.15
N PRO A 184 13.01 -11.12 -0.35
CA PRO A 184 13.45 -11.63 -1.63
C PRO A 184 12.51 -12.71 -2.17
N PRO A 185 12.27 -12.78 -3.49
CA PRO A 185 11.30 -13.70 -4.09
C PRO A 185 11.48 -15.17 -3.70
N ASP A 186 12.73 -15.64 -3.63
CA ASP A 186 13.04 -17.02 -3.22
C ASP A 186 12.69 -17.29 -1.76
N SER A 187 12.79 -16.28 -0.91
CA SER A 187 12.36 -16.36 0.49
C SER A 187 10.85 -16.40 0.59
N LEU A 188 10.13 -15.51 -0.13
CA LEU A 188 8.67 -15.55 -0.21
C LEU A 188 8.15 -16.89 -0.74
N ALA A 189 8.81 -17.46 -1.73
CA ALA A 189 8.47 -18.78 -2.26
C ALA A 189 8.58 -19.88 -1.19
N LYS A 190 9.46 -19.73 -0.20
CA LYS A 190 9.67 -20.71 0.88
C LYS A 190 8.77 -20.48 2.08
N VAL A 191 8.70 -19.23 2.57
CA VAL A 191 8.01 -18.92 3.83
C VAL A 191 6.61 -18.37 3.65
N GLY A 192 6.23 -17.98 2.41
CA GLY A 192 4.95 -17.36 2.10
C GLY A 192 4.85 -15.89 2.48
N TYR A 193 3.64 -15.38 2.40
CA TYR A 193 3.31 -13.97 2.64
C TYR A 193 2.87 -13.67 4.07
N MET A 194 2.73 -14.69 4.89
CA MET A 194 2.50 -14.57 6.33
C MET A 194 3.43 -15.53 7.08
N SER A 195 3.97 -15.08 8.18
CA SER A 195 4.72 -15.94 9.12
C SER A 195 4.45 -15.48 10.55
N GLU A 196 4.65 -16.38 11.48
CA GLU A 196 4.61 -16.10 12.92
C GLU A 196 6.03 -16.15 13.49
N ASP A 197 6.34 -15.21 14.36
CA ASP A 197 7.57 -15.15 15.13
C ASP A 197 7.27 -14.76 16.59
N GLU A 198 8.30 -14.61 17.41
CA GLU A 198 8.16 -14.25 18.83
C GLU A 198 7.47 -12.89 19.06
N SER A 199 7.48 -12.01 18.06
CA SER A 199 6.84 -10.68 18.11
C SER A 199 5.40 -10.69 17.62
N GLY A 200 4.94 -11.81 17.03
CA GLY A 200 3.58 -12.00 16.52
C GLY A 200 3.51 -12.40 15.05
N THR A 201 2.37 -12.12 14.43
CA THR A 201 2.11 -12.45 13.02
C THR A 201 2.59 -11.33 12.10
N VAL A 202 3.47 -11.65 11.18
CA VAL A 202 4.01 -10.73 10.16
C VAL A 202 3.35 -10.99 8.83
N TYR A 203 2.70 -9.97 8.27
CA TYR A 203 2.09 -9.98 6.93
C TYR A 203 2.95 -9.21 5.94
N ARG A 204 3.05 -9.69 4.70
CA ARG A 204 3.89 -9.13 3.65
C ARG A 204 3.08 -8.86 2.39
N ALA A 205 3.33 -7.71 1.75
CA ALA A 205 2.81 -7.41 0.43
C ALA A 205 3.81 -7.84 -0.64
N PRO A 206 3.36 -8.22 -1.84
CA PRO A 206 4.27 -8.41 -2.96
C PRO A 206 4.75 -7.03 -3.46
N ASP A 207 6.06 -6.84 -3.49
CA ASP A 207 6.65 -5.68 -4.16
C ASP A 207 6.93 -5.96 -5.65
N ALA A 208 7.49 -5.00 -6.35
CA ALA A 208 7.77 -5.13 -7.77
C ALA A 208 8.75 -6.27 -8.09
N GLU A 209 9.71 -6.53 -7.20
CA GLU A 209 10.69 -7.60 -7.37
C GLU A 209 10.01 -8.97 -7.22
N ALA A 210 9.15 -9.13 -6.23
CA ALA A 210 8.37 -10.34 -6.02
C ALA A 210 7.46 -10.63 -7.22
N LEU A 211 6.69 -9.64 -7.68
CA LEU A 211 5.74 -9.80 -8.80
C LEU A 211 6.43 -10.14 -10.13
N LEU A 212 7.62 -9.59 -10.39
CA LEU A 212 8.38 -9.80 -11.62
C LEU A 212 9.19 -11.11 -11.60
N SER A 213 9.28 -11.78 -10.47
CA SER A 213 10.13 -12.96 -10.29
C SER A 213 9.57 -14.20 -11.05
N GLU A 214 10.49 -15.06 -11.45
CA GLU A 214 10.13 -16.37 -11.96
C GLU A 214 9.44 -17.24 -10.89
N ALA A 215 9.84 -17.09 -9.63
CA ALA A 215 9.22 -17.76 -8.49
C ALA A 215 7.72 -17.43 -8.41
N PHE A 216 7.34 -16.15 -8.49
CA PHE A 216 5.94 -15.75 -8.47
C PHE A 216 5.17 -16.31 -9.68
N THR A 217 5.70 -16.13 -10.88
CA THR A 217 5.03 -16.57 -12.11
C THR A 217 4.93 -18.08 -12.25
N SER A 218 5.85 -18.85 -11.67
CA SER A 218 5.82 -20.32 -11.69
C SER A 218 4.89 -20.90 -10.61
N LEU A 219 4.66 -20.19 -9.52
CA LEU A 219 3.82 -20.61 -8.41
C LEU A 219 2.36 -20.18 -8.54
N HIS A 220 2.03 -19.30 -9.50
CA HIS A 220 0.67 -18.79 -9.68
C HIS A 220 0.08 -19.16 -11.06
N CYS A 221 -1.23 -19.37 -11.09
CA CYS A 221 -2.04 -19.48 -12.29
C CYS A 221 -2.68 -18.14 -12.58
N PHE A 222 -2.71 -17.75 -13.85
CA PHE A 222 -3.26 -16.47 -14.29
C PHE A 222 -4.52 -16.66 -15.13
N ARG A 223 -5.45 -15.71 -15.03
CA ARG A 223 -6.67 -15.66 -15.82
C ARG A 223 -7.08 -14.22 -16.09
N GLU A 224 -7.86 -13.99 -17.12
CA GLU A 224 -8.53 -12.72 -17.31
C GLU A 224 -9.72 -12.62 -16.34
N GLU A 225 -9.84 -11.46 -15.67
CA GLU A 225 -10.97 -11.16 -14.80
C GLU A 225 -12.00 -10.30 -15.54
N PRO A 226 -13.29 -10.58 -15.37
CA PRO A 226 -14.33 -9.75 -15.94
C PRO A 226 -14.26 -8.32 -15.35
N PRO A 227 -14.76 -7.32 -16.13
CA PRO A 227 -14.85 -5.95 -15.62
C PRO A 227 -15.64 -5.91 -14.30
N ALA A 228 -15.05 -5.30 -13.28
CA ALA A 228 -15.74 -5.08 -12.01
C ALA A 228 -16.59 -3.79 -12.10
N LYS A 229 -17.77 -3.80 -11.47
CA LYS A 229 -18.73 -2.67 -11.56
C LYS A 229 -18.17 -1.36 -11.03
N ASP A 230 -17.27 -1.43 -10.06
CA ASP A 230 -16.62 -0.31 -9.37
C ASP A 230 -15.31 0.14 -10.04
N LYS A 231 -14.85 -0.55 -11.08
CA LYS A 231 -13.57 -0.28 -11.77
C LYS A 231 -13.71 0.45 -13.10
N GLY A 232 -14.93 0.80 -13.51
CA GLY A 232 -15.16 1.50 -14.77
C GLY A 232 -14.66 0.70 -15.98
N ASP A 233 -13.81 1.31 -16.81
CA ASP A 233 -13.28 0.69 -18.03
C ASP A 233 -11.94 -0.03 -17.82
N TRP A 234 -11.78 -0.71 -16.69
CA TRP A 234 -10.58 -1.49 -16.40
C TRP A 234 -10.75 -2.96 -16.79
N VAL A 235 -9.63 -3.61 -17.07
CA VAL A 235 -9.52 -5.05 -17.34
C VAL A 235 -8.57 -5.66 -16.34
N GLY A 236 -8.91 -6.85 -15.82
CA GLY A 236 -8.16 -7.50 -14.76
C GLY A 236 -7.37 -8.71 -15.21
N ILE A 237 -6.21 -8.92 -14.59
CA ILE A 237 -5.47 -10.18 -14.62
C ILE A 237 -5.55 -10.76 -13.22
N GLY A 238 -6.40 -11.77 -13.05
CA GLY A 238 -6.46 -12.55 -11.81
C GLY A 238 -5.27 -13.49 -11.70
N PHE A 239 -4.74 -13.61 -10.49
CA PHE A 239 -3.73 -14.62 -10.16
C PHE A 239 -4.14 -15.38 -8.91
N ARG A 240 -3.78 -16.65 -8.83
CA ARG A 240 -3.99 -17.50 -7.65
C ARG A 240 -2.89 -18.55 -7.56
N PRO A 241 -2.59 -19.09 -6.38
CA PRO A 241 -1.62 -20.17 -6.23
C PRO A 241 -1.95 -21.35 -7.17
N ALA A 242 -0.94 -21.89 -7.83
CA ALA A 242 -1.07 -23.04 -8.72
C ALA A 242 -1.41 -24.32 -7.95
N LYS A 243 -0.94 -24.40 -6.71
CA LYS A 243 -1.22 -25.49 -5.77
C LYS A 243 -1.30 -24.92 -4.36
N ASP A 244 -2.20 -25.43 -3.57
CA ASP A 244 -2.21 -25.15 -2.14
C ASP A 244 -0.97 -25.77 -1.49
N ARG A 245 -0.27 -24.95 -0.72
CA ARG A 245 0.92 -25.37 0.03
C ARG A 245 0.55 -25.43 1.50
N ALA A 246 0.46 -26.64 2.05
CA ALA A 246 0.05 -26.82 3.45
C ALA A 246 0.94 -25.99 4.40
N GLY A 247 0.32 -25.21 5.26
CA GLY A 247 1.00 -24.41 6.27
C GLY A 247 1.72 -23.16 5.75
N ILE A 248 1.61 -22.84 4.46
CA ILE A 248 2.23 -21.65 3.86
C ILE A 248 1.10 -20.71 3.36
N ALA A 249 0.99 -19.55 3.97
CA ALA A 249 0.09 -18.52 3.49
C ALA A 249 0.62 -17.92 2.19
N ASP A 250 -0.21 -17.96 1.14
CA ASP A 250 0.09 -17.41 -0.17
C ASP A 250 -0.86 -16.24 -0.48
N ILE A 251 -0.81 -15.70 -1.68
CA ILE A 251 -1.70 -14.61 -2.12
C ILE A 251 -2.44 -14.97 -3.40
N GLU A 252 -3.67 -14.51 -3.51
CA GLU A 252 -4.40 -14.45 -4.77
C GLU A 252 -4.97 -13.05 -4.96
N GLY A 253 -5.20 -12.64 -6.19
CA GLY A 253 -5.66 -11.27 -6.43
C GLY A 253 -5.82 -10.93 -7.89
N THR A 254 -5.89 -9.61 -8.16
CA THR A 254 -6.08 -9.08 -9.52
C THR A 254 -5.21 -7.84 -9.74
N LEU A 255 -4.53 -7.83 -10.86
CA LEU A 255 -3.86 -6.65 -11.42
C LEU A 255 -4.84 -5.98 -12.39
N TRP A 256 -5.23 -4.74 -12.07
CA TRP A 256 -6.18 -3.96 -12.83
C TRP A 256 -5.49 -2.96 -13.76
N LEU A 257 -5.77 -3.05 -15.04
CA LEU A 257 -5.22 -2.17 -16.08
C LEU A 257 -6.35 -1.34 -16.71
N ASP A 258 -6.05 -0.10 -17.02
CA ASP A 258 -6.90 0.75 -17.83
C ASP A 258 -6.93 0.23 -19.27
N ARG A 259 -8.13 0.03 -19.82
CA ARG A 259 -8.31 -0.59 -21.14
C ARG A 259 -7.75 0.26 -22.27
N THR A 260 -7.89 1.57 -22.17
CA THR A 260 -7.50 2.50 -23.23
C THR A 260 -6.01 2.79 -23.22
N SER A 261 -5.46 3.10 -22.05
CA SER A 261 -4.04 3.44 -21.92
C SER A 261 -3.13 2.22 -21.70
N SER A 262 -3.71 1.06 -21.38
CA SER A 262 -3.02 -0.16 -20.95
C SER A 262 -2.19 0.03 -19.66
N GLU A 263 -2.42 1.11 -18.93
CA GLU A 263 -1.71 1.44 -17.69
C GLU A 263 -2.17 0.58 -16.54
N LEU A 264 -1.23 0.04 -15.77
CA LEU A 264 -1.53 -0.62 -14.50
C LEU A 264 -2.00 0.42 -13.49
N ARG A 265 -3.23 0.25 -13.00
CA ARG A 265 -3.86 1.16 -12.05
C ARG A 265 -3.75 0.66 -10.62
N GLN A 266 -4.06 -0.62 -10.41
CA GLN A 266 -4.18 -1.16 -9.07
C GLN A 266 -3.82 -2.64 -9.04
N LEU A 267 -3.24 -3.08 -7.94
CA LEU A 267 -3.16 -4.47 -7.50
C LEU A 267 -4.06 -4.62 -6.29
N GLU A 268 -4.95 -5.60 -6.30
CA GLU A 268 -5.72 -6.04 -5.15
C GLU A 268 -5.38 -7.50 -4.87
N PHE A 269 -5.18 -7.86 -3.61
CA PHE A 269 -4.87 -9.23 -3.23
C PHE A 269 -5.44 -9.59 -1.86
N ARG A 270 -5.61 -10.88 -1.63
CA ARG A 270 -5.95 -11.46 -0.34
C ARG A 270 -5.00 -12.61 -0.02
N TYR A 271 -4.81 -12.87 1.25
CA TYR A 271 -4.04 -14.03 1.68
C TYR A 271 -4.89 -15.30 1.60
N THR A 272 -4.24 -16.39 1.20
CA THR A 272 -4.82 -17.74 1.18
C THR A 272 -4.12 -18.62 2.22
N ASN A 273 -4.70 -19.76 2.56
CA ASN A 273 -4.15 -20.69 3.57
C ASN A 273 -3.87 -20.05 4.93
N LEU A 274 -4.70 -19.08 5.32
CA LEU A 274 -4.65 -18.51 6.66
C LEU A 274 -5.15 -19.55 7.68
N PRO A 275 -4.68 -19.47 8.96
CA PRO A 275 -5.29 -20.19 10.05
C PRO A 275 -6.80 -19.97 10.08
N GLU A 276 -7.56 -21.00 10.52
CA GLU A 276 -9.03 -21.00 10.48
C GLU A 276 -9.62 -19.76 11.16
N ASP A 277 -9.05 -19.33 12.28
CA ASP A 277 -9.48 -18.15 13.03
C ASP A 277 -9.37 -16.84 12.21
N TYR A 278 -8.53 -16.80 11.18
CA TYR A 278 -8.30 -15.63 10.32
C TYR A 278 -8.93 -15.74 8.94
N ALA A 279 -9.35 -16.94 8.52
CA ALA A 279 -9.76 -17.22 7.14
C ALA A 279 -10.92 -16.33 6.64
N HIS A 280 -11.86 -15.97 7.54
CA HIS A 280 -13.03 -15.14 7.18
C HIS A 280 -12.81 -13.64 7.35
N MET A 281 -11.64 -13.20 7.84
CA MET A 281 -11.39 -11.78 8.12
C MET A 281 -11.01 -10.97 6.88
N LYS A 282 -11.02 -11.57 5.69
CA LYS A 282 -10.67 -10.93 4.40
C LYS A 282 -9.33 -10.20 4.47
N ALA A 283 -8.34 -10.80 5.11
CA ALA A 283 -6.98 -10.27 5.16
C ALA A 283 -6.39 -10.15 3.75
N GLY A 284 -5.73 -9.05 3.45
CA GLY A 284 -5.21 -8.77 2.12
C GLY A 284 -4.66 -7.37 2.00
N GLY A 285 -4.60 -6.84 0.79
CA GLY A 285 -4.10 -5.49 0.55
C GLY A 285 -4.41 -4.97 -0.84
N SER A 286 -4.07 -3.71 -1.03
CA SER A 286 -4.13 -3.02 -2.31
C SER A 286 -2.91 -2.14 -2.53
N VAL A 287 -2.51 -1.99 -3.78
CA VAL A 287 -1.43 -1.10 -4.22
C VAL A 287 -1.92 -0.33 -5.43
N GLU A 288 -1.89 0.99 -5.38
CA GLU A 288 -2.23 1.87 -6.49
C GLU A 288 -0.95 2.44 -7.11
N PHE A 289 -0.92 2.47 -8.43
CA PHE A 289 0.22 2.93 -9.19
C PHE A 289 -0.02 4.33 -9.75
N LEU A 290 0.97 5.18 -9.62
CA LEU A 290 0.98 6.56 -10.10
C LEU A 290 2.01 6.74 -11.21
N ARG A 291 1.57 7.25 -12.35
CA ARG A 291 2.44 7.69 -13.42
C ARG A 291 2.58 9.20 -13.42
N LEU A 292 3.82 9.68 -13.40
CA LEU A 292 4.14 11.10 -13.51
C LEU A 292 4.19 11.55 -14.98
N SER A 293 4.04 12.85 -15.23
CA SER A 293 4.24 13.47 -16.54
C SER A 293 5.64 13.20 -17.11
N THR A 294 6.63 13.06 -16.23
CA THR A 294 8.02 12.68 -16.56
C THR A 294 8.18 11.29 -17.16
N GLY A 295 7.11 10.47 -17.15
CA GLY A 295 7.16 9.06 -17.53
C GLY A 295 7.60 8.12 -16.41
N SER A 296 7.98 8.66 -15.26
CA SER A 296 8.33 7.86 -14.07
C SER A 296 7.09 7.24 -13.45
N TRP A 297 7.26 6.05 -12.86
CA TRP A 297 6.23 5.31 -12.15
C TRP A 297 6.60 5.13 -10.69
N LEU A 298 5.61 5.16 -9.82
CA LEU A 298 5.78 4.88 -8.40
C LEU A 298 4.50 4.27 -7.82
N VAL A 299 4.63 3.68 -6.64
CA VAL A 299 3.48 3.31 -5.82
C VAL A 299 2.91 4.60 -5.22
N GLY A 300 1.70 4.97 -5.65
CA GLY A 300 1.01 6.17 -5.20
C GLY A 300 0.33 5.98 -3.85
N ARG A 301 -0.30 4.82 -3.66
CA ARG A 301 -0.98 4.44 -2.42
C ARG A 301 -0.88 2.94 -2.20
N TRP A 302 -0.83 2.51 -0.95
CA TRP A 302 -0.87 1.10 -0.58
C TRP A 302 -1.52 0.90 0.78
N GLN A 303 -2.15 -0.25 0.98
CA GLN A 303 -2.77 -0.64 2.23
C GLN A 303 -2.70 -2.15 2.42
N LEU A 304 -2.41 -2.58 3.64
CA LEU A 304 -2.60 -3.95 4.13
C LEU A 304 -3.72 -3.96 5.17
N ARG A 305 -4.59 -4.93 5.08
CA ARG A 305 -5.65 -5.24 6.04
C ARG A 305 -5.35 -6.59 6.67
N MET A 306 -5.17 -6.60 7.97
CA MET A 306 -4.72 -7.77 8.72
C MET A 306 -5.64 -8.02 9.92
N PRO A 307 -6.00 -9.27 10.24
CA PRO A 307 -6.62 -9.58 11.50
C PRO A 307 -5.64 -9.32 12.65
N ARG A 308 -6.16 -8.81 13.75
CA ARG A 308 -5.42 -8.59 14.99
C ARG A 308 -6.04 -9.46 16.08
N GLY A 309 -5.24 -10.35 16.64
CA GLY A 309 -5.66 -11.22 17.70
C GLY A 309 -4.76 -11.16 18.93
N ALA A 310 -5.25 -11.71 20.01
CA ALA A 310 -4.51 -11.96 21.23
C ALA A 310 -4.76 -13.37 21.72
N VAL A 311 -3.75 -13.97 22.33
CA VAL A 311 -3.91 -15.25 23.01
C VAL A 311 -4.67 -15.01 24.30
N GLN A 312 -5.83 -15.63 24.43
CA GLN A 312 -6.68 -15.54 25.62
C GLN A 312 -6.80 -16.89 26.27
N LEU A 313 -6.81 -16.89 27.60
CA LEU A 313 -7.10 -18.06 28.41
C LEU A 313 -8.60 -18.28 28.43
N ILE A 314 -9.07 -19.35 27.82
CA ILE A 314 -10.50 -19.71 27.79
C ILE A 314 -10.73 -20.89 28.71
N PRO A 315 -11.55 -20.75 29.79
CA PRO A 315 -11.92 -21.86 30.63
C PRO A 315 -12.75 -22.88 29.85
N ARG A 316 -12.27 -24.10 29.71
CA ARG A 316 -12.99 -25.20 29.10
C ARG A 316 -13.59 -26.09 30.20
N TYR A 317 -14.90 -26.05 30.37
CA TYR A 317 -15.59 -26.95 31.27
C TYR A 317 -15.65 -28.36 30.66
N THR A 318 -14.88 -29.29 31.21
CA THR A 318 -14.92 -30.71 30.82
C THR A 318 -15.68 -31.50 31.87
N GLY A 319 -17.02 -31.42 31.85
CA GLY A 319 -17.88 -32.23 32.69
C GLY A 319 -17.46 -32.31 34.16
N THR A 320 -17.52 -33.50 34.76
CA THR A 320 -17.25 -33.77 36.18
C THR A 320 -15.80 -33.64 36.63
N LEU A 321 -14.86 -33.38 35.75
CA LEU A 321 -13.39 -33.39 36.03
C LEU A 321 -12.74 -32.01 36.17
N GLY A 322 -13.49 -30.92 36.18
CA GLY A 322 -12.99 -29.57 36.40
C GLY A 322 -12.73 -28.80 35.12
N ALA A 323 -12.45 -27.49 35.25
CA ALA A 323 -12.08 -26.61 34.13
C ALA A 323 -10.61 -26.87 33.76
N ARG A 324 -10.34 -27.07 32.50
CA ARG A 324 -9.01 -27.06 31.94
C ARG A 324 -8.83 -25.74 31.15
N ASP A 325 -7.90 -24.94 31.59
CA ASP A 325 -7.60 -23.70 30.90
C ASP A 325 -6.95 -23.99 29.54
N GLU A 326 -7.49 -23.46 28.47
CA GLU A 326 -6.97 -23.59 27.12
C GLU A 326 -6.60 -22.19 26.58
N TYR A 327 -5.38 -22.03 26.12
CA TYR A 327 -4.96 -20.81 25.44
C TYR A 327 -5.47 -20.86 24.00
N LYS A 328 -6.30 -19.89 23.64
CA LYS A 328 -6.84 -19.76 22.29
C LYS A 328 -6.54 -18.39 21.72
N MET A 329 -6.19 -18.35 20.43
CA MET A 329 -6.10 -17.10 19.70
C MET A 329 -7.52 -16.56 19.47
N VAL A 330 -7.79 -15.35 19.94
CA VAL A 330 -9.07 -14.66 19.75
C VAL A 330 -8.81 -13.42 18.89
N VAL A 331 -9.52 -13.34 17.77
CA VAL A 331 -9.46 -12.15 16.90
C VAL A 331 -10.22 -11.01 17.56
N GLU A 332 -9.54 -9.90 17.84
CA GLU A 332 -10.06 -8.73 18.54
C GLU A 332 -10.43 -7.57 17.62
N GLY A 333 -9.96 -7.60 16.39
CA GLY A 333 -10.18 -6.53 15.43
C GLY A 333 -9.31 -6.65 14.19
N LEU A 334 -9.22 -5.55 13.46
CA LEU A 334 -8.38 -5.44 12.28
C LEU A 334 -7.26 -4.41 12.51
N GLN A 335 -6.13 -4.63 11.87
CA GLN A 335 -5.07 -3.66 11.71
C GLN A 335 -4.94 -3.31 10.23
N PHE A 336 -4.84 -2.03 9.96
CA PHE A 336 -4.53 -1.49 8.65
C PHE A 336 -3.18 -0.79 8.72
N THR A 337 -2.27 -1.18 7.86
CA THR A 337 -0.99 -0.49 7.65
C THR A 337 -0.93 -0.04 6.21
N GLY A 338 -0.59 1.21 5.97
CA GLY A 338 -0.60 1.74 4.62
C GLY A 338 0.19 3.03 4.49
N GLY A 339 0.13 3.59 3.30
CA GLY A 339 0.72 4.88 3.00
C GLY A 339 0.28 5.42 1.66
N GLU A 340 0.52 6.70 1.46
CA GLU A 340 0.26 7.40 0.21
C GLU A 340 1.33 8.45 -0.08
N VAL A 341 1.60 8.65 -1.36
CA VAL A 341 2.45 9.74 -1.83
C VAL A 341 1.64 11.03 -1.84
N THR A 342 2.10 12.00 -1.07
CA THR A 342 1.43 13.30 -0.93
C THR A 342 1.95 14.35 -1.91
N ALA A 343 3.23 14.26 -2.30
CA ALA A 343 3.79 15.11 -3.34
C ALA A 343 5.03 14.50 -3.98
N VAL A 344 5.28 14.87 -5.22
CA VAL A 344 6.55 14.63 -5.93
C VAL A 344 7.03 15.93 -6.52
N ASN A 345 8.24 16.33 -6.16
CA ASN A 345 8.83 17.59 -6.59
C ASN A 345 10.15 17.36 -7.35
N ARG A 346 10.46 18.20 -8.31
CA ARG A 346 11.76 18.29 -8.99
C ARG A 346 12.33 19.70 -8.77
N GLY A 347 13.14 19.86 -7.72
CA GLY A 347 13.51 21.20 -7.26
C GLY A 347 12.28 21.98 -6.78
N ALA A 348 12.02 23.13 -7.37
CA ALA A 348 10.84 23.97 -7.09
C ALA A 348 9.58 23.53 -7.85
N GLU A 349 9.71 22.68 -8.86
CA GLU A 349 8.59 22.22 -9.68
C GLU A 349 7.82 21.11 -8.98
N VAL A 350 6.48 21.23 -8.92
CA VAL A 350 5.58 20.21 -8.41
C VAL A 350 5.13 19.31 -9.55
N LEU A 351 5.59 18.07 -9.59
CA LEU A 351 5.21 17.07 -10.59
C LEU A 351 3.90 16.36 -10.22
N PHE A 352 3.64 16.24 -8.94
CA PHE A 352 2.43 15.64 -8.40
C PHE A 352 2.13 16.21 -7.01
N SER A 353 0.86 16.41 -6.73
CA SER A 353 0.33 16.68 -5.40
C SER A 353 -1.01 15.95 -5.28
N SER A 354 -1.21 15.21 -4.21
CA SER A 354 -2.46 14.47 -3.95
C SER A 354 -3.67 15.38 -3.71
N GLY A 355 -3.47 16.69 -3.65
CA GLY A 355 -4.48 17.61 -3.16
C GLY A 355 -4.69 17.47 -1.65
N GLU A 356 -5.80 17.92 -1.14
CA GLU A 356 -6.24 17.54 0.20
C GLU A 356 -6.51 16.05 0.19
N SER A 357 -5.79 15.32 1.04
CA SER A 357 -5.99 13.88 1.21
C SER A 357 -7.47 13.64 1.52
N THR A 358 -8.16 12.90 0.65
CA THR A 358 -9.57 12.53 0.86
C THR A 358 -9.73 11.54 2.01
N HIS A 359 -8.62 11.08 2.58
CA HIS A 359 -8.59 10.39 3.86
C HIS A 359 -8.16 11.40 4.92
N ASP A 360 -8.97 11.56 5.93
CA ASP A 360 -8.88 12.44 7.11
C ASP A 360 -7.58 12.27 7.94
N PHE A 361 -6.42 12.30 7.29
CA PHE A 361 -5.08 12.17 7.87
C PHE A 361 -4.28 13.47 7.81
N SER A 362 -4.97 14.59 7.73
CA SER A 362 -4.33 15.89 7.60
C SER A 362 -3.39 16.18 8.78
N PRO A 363 -2.14 16.61 8.54
CA PRO A 363 -1.30 17.24 9.56
C PRO A 363 -1.95 18.46 10.21
N VAL A 364 -2.94 19.06 9.54
CA VAL A 364 -3.78 20.15 10.08
C VAL A 364 -4.54 19.67 11.32
N LEU A 365 -5.06 18.44 11.33
CA LEU A 365 -5.68 17.85 12.51
C LEU A 365 -4.71 17.71 13.70
N LEU A 366 -3.45 17.35 13.46
CA LEU A 366 -2.45 17.29 14.52
C LEU A 366 -2.09 18.67 15.06
N ALA A 367 -2.07 19.70 14.24
CA ALA A 367 -1.83 21.08 14.65
C ALA A 367 -3.04 21.68 15.37
N GLU A 368 -4.26 21.39 14.93
CA GLU A 368 -5.51 21.77 15.61
C GLU A 368 -5.70 20.97 16.90
N ASP A 369 -5.41 19.66 16.90
CA ASP A 369 -5.42 18.84 18.12
C ASP A 369 -4.41 19.32 19.15
N ALA A 370 -3.23 19.74 18.74
CA ALA A 370 -2.24 20.33 19.62
C ALA A 370 -2.72 21.69 20.18
N LYS A 371 -3.36 22.53 19.37
CA LYS A 371 -3.97 23.79 19.82
C LYS A 371 -5.12 23.56 20.79
N LEU A 372 -6.02 22.61 20.47
CA LEU A 372 -7.15 22.25 21.32
C LEU A 372 -6.68 21.57 22.61
N ALA A 373 -5.70 20.69 22.53
CA ALA A 373 -5.09 20.07 23.72
C ALA A 373 -4.43 21.13 24.62
N THR A 374 -3.82 22.15 24.01
CA THR A 374 -3.27 23.31 24.75
C THR A 374 -4.38 24.15 25.40
N SER A 375 -5.53 24.30 24.72
CA SER A 375 -6.69 25.02 25.26
C SER A 375 -7.40 24.29 26.39
N CYS A 376 -7.23 22.99 26.53
CA CYS A 376 -7.74 22.21 27.65
C CYS A 376 -7.04 22.52 28.99
N GLY A 377 -6.00 23.31 28.98
CA GLY A 377 -5.16 23.61 30.12
C GLY A 377 -4.34 22.41 30.60
N THR A 378 -3.20 22.66 31.17
CA THR A 378 -2.45 21.66 31.92
C THR A 378 -3.18 21.42 33.22
N ASP A 379 -4.03 20.42 33.32
CA ASP A 379 -4.43 19.89 34.62
C ASP A 379 -3.20 19.20 35.20
N SER A 380 -2.30 20.04 35.72
CA SER A 380 -0.99 19.66 36.24
C SER A 380 -1.04 18.67 37.40
N ALA A 381 -2.25 18.42 37.95
CA ALA A 381 -2.47 17.43 39.00
C ALA A 381 -2.62 15.98 38.48
N ARG A 382 -2.85 15.76 37.19
CA ARG A 382 -3.06 14.43 36.60
C ARG A 382 -2.05 14.05 35.50
N GLY A 383 -1.13 14.94 35.17
CA GLY A 383 0.00 14.69 34.29
C GLY A 383 -0.37 14.05 32.95
N ASP A 384 0.47 13.11 32.46
CA ASP A 384 0.37 12.41 31.17
C ASP A 384 -0.82 11.44 31.01
N LEU A 385 -1.75 11.37 31.97
CA LEU A 385 -2.84 10.39 32.01
C LEU A 385 -4.14 10.87 31.37
N VAL A 386 -4.24 12.13 30.98
CA VAL A 386 -5.45 12.71 30.38
C VAL A 386 -5.22 13.23 28.97
N ALA A 387 -6.26 13.24 28.18
CA ALA A 387 -6.24 13.67 26.79
C ALA A 387 -7.51 14.44 26.40
N LEU A 388 -7.50 15.03 25.21
CA LEU A 388 -8.66 15.59 24.53
C LEU A 388 -9.33 14.48 23.70
N LEU A 389 -10.65 14.33 23.80
CA LEU A 389 -11.46 13.56 22.85
C LEU A 389 -12.45 14.51 22.17
N ARG A 390 -12.53 14.42 20.86
CA ARG A 390 -13.42 15.25 20.03
C ARG A 390 -14.08 14.44 18.93
N GLY A 391 -15.09 14.99 18.27
CA GLY A 391 -15.72 14.35 17.13
C GLY A 391 -16.89 15.15 16.59
N THR A 392 -17.56 14.57 15.62
CA THR A 392 -18.78 15.11 14.99
C THR A 392 -19.92 14.13 15.17
N VAL A 393 -21.11 14.61 15.50
CA VAL A 393 -22.35 13.83 15.38
C VAL A 393 -22.96 14.17 14.03
N PHE A 394 -23.24 13.16 13.22
CA PHE A 394 -23.73 13.33 11.85
C PHE A 394 -24.81 12.33 11.47
N GLU A 395 -25.52 12.61 10.37
CA GLU A 395 -26.53 11.76 9.75
C GLU A 395 -26.21 11.59 8.26
N GLY A 396 -26.26 10.36 7.74
CA GLY A 396 -26.02 10.05 6.32
C GLY A 396 -24.69 10.54 5.78
N GLU A 397 -24.69 11.20 4.62
CA GLU A 397 -23.47 11.69 3.96
C GLU A 397 -22.87 12.95 4.64
N HIS A 398 -22.63 12.90 5.96
CA HIS A 398 -21.88 13.91 6.73
C HIS A 398 -22.62 15.20 7.08
N ALA A 399 -23.94 15.21 7.11
CA ALA A 399 -24.70 16.35 7.66
C ALA A 399 -24.52 16.38 9.18
N GLY A 400 -23.74 17.33 9.70
CA GLY A 400 -23.53 17.51 11.13
C GLY A 400 -24.81 17.85 11.86
N LEU A 401 -25.10 17.16 12.98
CA LEU A 401 -26.30 17.31 13.77
C LEU A 401 -26.06 18.23 14.97
N ALA A 402 -26.67 19.41 14.94
CA ALA A 402 -26.61 20.37 16.02
C ALA A 402 -27.40 19.91 17.25
N ASN A 403 -26.96 20.31 18.43
CA ASN A 403 -27.61 20.04 19.70
C ASN A 403 -27.85 18.55 20.00
N ALA A 404 -27.02 17.66 19.43
CA ALA A 404 -27.04 16.26 19.78
C ALA A 404 -26.47 16.07 21.21
N ALA A 405 -27.17 15.32 22.04
CA ALA A 405 -26.65 14.91 23.34
C ALA A 405 -25.58 13.83 23.14
N VAL A 406 -24.35 14.09 23.57
CA VAL A 406 -23.22 13.17 23.48
C VAL A 406 -22.83 12.68 24.86
N GLN A 407 -22.88 11.38 25.07
CA GLN A 407 -22.56 10.73 26.32
C GLN A 407 -21.29 9.92 26.18
N LEU A 408 -20.33 10.15 27.04
CA LEU A 408 -19.08 9.38 27.15
C LEU A 408 -19.08 8.60 28.45
N THR A 409 -18.73 7.31 28.38
CA THR A 409 -18.61 6.46 29.56
C THR A 409 -17.31 5.67 29.51
N TRP A 410 -16.66 5.50 30.66
CA TRP A 410 -15.47 4.65 30.80
C TRP A 410 -15.40 4.07 32.21
N ARG A 411 -14.62 3.00 32.38
CA ARG A 411 -14.31 2.48 33.72
C ARG A 411 -13.36 3.43 34.43
N GLY A 412 -13.76 3.93 35.59
CA GLY A 412 -12.98 4.75 36.47
C GLY A 412 -11.85 3.98 37.18
N GLU A 413 -11.31 4.55 38.24
CA GLU A 413 -10.26 3.90 39.01
C GLU A 413 -10.79 2.68 39.77
N PHE A 414 -9.91 1.70 39.92
CA PHE A 414 -10.13 0.52 40.72
C PHE A 414 -10.04 0.89 42.20
N ARG A 415 -11.10 0.68 42.96
CA ARG A 415 -11.12 0.97 44.38
C ARG A 415 -11.43 -0.27 45.18
N SER A 416 -10.64 -0.50 46.23
CA SER A 416 -10.96 -1.53 47.24
C SER A 416 -12.11 -1.04 48.11
N THR A 417 -13.09 -1.90 48.35
CA THR A 417 -14.24 -1.63 49.22
C THR A 417 -13.94 -1.90 50.70
N GLY A 418 -12.69 -2.27 51.03
CA GLY A 418 -12.24 -2.52 52.41
C GLY A 418 -12.58 -3.92 52.99
N ARG A 419 -13.25 -4.79 52.18
CA ARG A 419 -13.59 -6.20 52.58
C ARG A 419 -12.97 -7.23 51.65
N GLY A 420 -11.91 -6.88 50.94
CA GLY A 420 -11.32 -7.77 49.93
C GLY A 420 -12.03 -7.74 48.56
N ASP A 421 -13.16 -7.05 48.48
CA ASP A 421 -13.85 -6.83 47.20
C ASP A 421 -13.33 -5.59 46.53
N TYR A 422 -13.31 -5.65 45.21
CA TYR A 422 -12.86 -4.58 44.36
C TYR A 422 -13.96 -4.17 43.40
N SER A 423 -14.20 -2.89 43.25
CA SER A 423 -15.19 -2.39 42.27
C SER A 423 -14.61 -1.30 41.40
N TYR A 424 -15.08 -1.25 40.16
CA TYR A 424 -14.84 -0.13 39.26
C TYR A 424 -16.05 0.79 39.31
N ARG A 425 -15.81 2.09 39.47
CA ARG A 425 -16.84 3.08 39.24
C ARG A 425 -16.87 3.44 37.77
N ASN A 426 -18.03 3.34 37.13
CA ASN A 426 -18.20 3.88 35.79
C ASN A 426 -18.25 5.41 35.87
N GLU A 427 -17.37 6.05 35.13
CA GLU A 427 -17.36 7.51 34.93
C GLU A 427 -18.22 7.81 33.71
N GLN A 428 -18.99 8.90 33.80
CA GLN A 428 -19.84 9.38 32.71
C GLN A 428 -19.63 10.88 32.55
N ARG A 429 -19.61 11.34 31.32
CA ARG A 429 -19.64 12.76 30.95
C ARG A 429 -20.69 12.94 29.85
N ASP A 430 -21.49 13.97 30.00
CA ASP A 430 -22.53 14.36 29.05
C ASP A 430 -22.20 15.76 28.54
N LEU A 431 -22.34 15.93 27.22
CA LEU A 431 -22.12 17.21 26.53
C LEU A 431 -23.04 17.34 25.33
N THR A 432 -23.02 18.46 24.66
CA THR A 432 -23.87 18.76 23.52
C THR A 432 -23.03 19.19 22.34
N SER A 433 -23.36 18.74 21.12
CA SER A 433 -22.70 19.16 19.90
C SER A 433 -23.05 20.61 19.55
N ASP A 434 -22.14 21.31 18.87
CA ASP A 434 -22.33 22.66 18.35
C ASP A 434 -23.27 22.71 17.12
N ALA A 435 -23.43 23.89 16.52
CA ALA A 435 -24.26 24.09 15.36
C ALA A 435 -23.83 23.29 14.10
N LYS A 436 -22.60 22.80 14.08
CA LYS A 436 -22.03 21.99 13.01
C LYS A 436 -21.95 20.50 13.38
N GLY A 437 -22.47 20.09 14.52
CA GLY A 437 -22.41 18.75 15.03
C GLY A 437 -21.11 18.42 15.80
N ASN A 438 -20.16 19.36 15.94
CA ASN A 438 -18.88 19.08 16.59
C ASN A 438 -19.03 19.09 18.11
N TRP A 439 -18.23 18.27 18.75
CA TRP A 439 -18.11 18.18 20.20
C TRP A 439 -16.67 17.91 20.65
N HIS A 440 -16.33 18.26 21.86
CA HIS A 440 -15.05 17.93 22.46
C HIS A 440 -15.14 17.83 23.98
N LEU A 441 -14.27 17.01 24.56
CA LEU A 441 -14.16 16.81 26.00
C LEU A 441 -12.68 16.74 26.42
N CYS A 442 -12.28 17.63 27.32
CA CYS A 442 -10.97 17.60 27.95
C CYS A 442 -10.95 16.68 29.18
N GLY A 443 -9.78 16.19 29.55
CA GLY A 443 -9.62 15.37 30.76
C GLY A 443 -10.05 13.92 30.63
N VAL A 444 -10.10 13.41 29.41
CA VAL A 444 -10.45 12.01 29.13
C VAL A 444 -9.25 11.10 29.44
N PRO A 445 -9.43 9.95 30.11
CA PRO A 445 -8.30 9.10 30.47
C PRO A 445 -7.67 8.45 29.25
N ARG A 446 -6.33 8.40 29.21
CA ARG A 446 -5.57 7.59 28.24
C ARG A 446 -5.60 6.12 28.65
N GLU A 447 -5.29 5.23 27.70
CA GLU A 447 -5.19 3.78 27.92
C GLU A 447 -6.48 3.09 28.37
N ARG A 448 -7.59 3.79 28.44
CA ARG A 448 -8.90 3.22 28.80
C ARG A 448 -9.85 3.20 27.62
N VAL A 449 -10.72 2.22 27.59
CA VAL A 449 -11.80 2.15 26.60
C VAL A 449 -12.90 3.13 27.02
N ILE A 450 -13.19 4.07 26.13
CA ILE A 450 -14.22 5.09 26.28
C ILE A 450 -15.33 4.75 25.28
N THR A 451 -16.55 4.65 25.74
CA THR A 451 -17.73 4.45 24.90
C THR A 451 -18.41 5.78 24.69
N VAL A 452 -18.65 6.15 23.45
CA VAL A 452 -19.34 7.37 23.05
C VAL A 452 -20.68 6.99 22.42
N ARG A 453 -21.75 7.69 22.81
CA ARG A 453 -23.08 7.59 22.22
C ARG A 453 -23.62 8.98 21.95
N ALA A 454 -24.36 9.12 20.85
CA ALA A 454 -25.09 10.34 20.57
C ALA A 454 -26.62 10.09 20.53
N THR A 455 -27.37 11.09 20.92
CA THR A 455 -28.83 11.06 20.91
C THR A 455 -29.37 12.37 20.32
N VAL A 456 -30.29 12.27 19.37
CA VAL A 456 -30.99 13.40 18.77
C VAL A 456 -32.50 13.10 18.80
N GLY A 457 -33.21 13.81 19.65
CA GLY A 457 -34.63 13.48 19.92
C GLY A 457 -34.78 12.05 20.47
N ASN A 458 -35.51 11.20 19.77
CA ASN A 458 -35.72 9.79 20.14
C ASN A 458 -34.71 8.83 19.47
N ARG A 459 -33.85 9.34 18.59
CA ARG A 459 -32.87 8.52 17.85
C ARG A 459 -31.55 8.41 18.61
N LYS A 460 -31.01 7.22 18.67
CA LYS A 460 -29.75 6.94 19.34
C LYS A 460 -28.76 6.31 18.36
N SER A 461 -27.52 6.74 18.45
CA SER A 461 -26.41 6.07 17.74
C SER A 461 -26.16 4.67 18.29
N ALA A 462 -25.52 3.83 17.46
CA ALA A 462 -24.74 2.72 17.99
C ALA A 462 -23.64 3.25 18.94
N PRO A 463 -23.24 2.47 19.96
CA PRO A 463 -22.11 2.85 20.81
C PRO A 463 -20.82 2.78 20.01
N VAL A 464 -20.01 3.84 20.08
CA VAL A 464 -18.69 3.91 19.47
C VAL A 464 -17.65 3.84 20.59
N THR A 465 -16.65 2.97 20.48
CA THR A 465 -15.61 2.85 21.49
C THR A 465 -14.27 3.33 20.98
N VAL A 466 -13.53 4.07 21.81
CA VAL A 466 -12.21 4.61 21.50
C VAL A 466 -11.26 4.37 22.66
N ARG A 467 -9.98 4.15 22.37
CA ARG A 467 -8.90 4.13 23.34
C ARG A 467 -7.82 5.09 22.88
N ILE A 468 -7.45 6.03 23.74
CA ILE A 468 -6.40 7.00 23.45
C ILE A 468 -5.08 6.41 23.95
N PRO A 469 -4.10 6.15 23.09
CA PRO A 469 -2.79 5.64 23.50
C PRO A 469 -2.05 6.62 24.43
N LYS A 470 -1.12 6.09 25.22
CA LYS A 470 -0.35 6.88 26.18
C LYS A 470 0.42 8.03 25.52
N GLU A 471 0.89 7.83 24.30
CA GLU A 471 1.70 8.80 23.55
C GLU A 471 0.87 9.93 22.90
N ARG A 472 -0.45 9.82 22.92
CA ARG A 472 -1.33 10.79 22.26
C ARG A 472 -2.00 11.73 23.24
N ALA A 473 -1.98 13.03 22.91
CA ALA A 473 -2.65 14.08 23.68
C ALA A 473 -4.13 14.24 23.26
N ALA A 474 -4.53 13.73 22.09
CA ALA A 474 -5.88 13.87 21.58
C ALA A 474 -6.29 12.68 20.69
N ALA A 475 -7.60 12.47 20.53
CA ALA A 475 -8.19 11.55 19.55
C ALA A 475 -9.51 12.09 19.00
N GLY A 476 -9.88 11.64 17.78
CA GLY A 476 -11.16 11.96 17.14
C GLY A 476 -12.07 10.74 17.10
N VAL A 477 -13.38 10.96 17.26
CA VAL A 477 -14.44 9.94 17.15
C VAL A 477 -15.70 10.57 16.61
N ASP A 478 -16.06 10.21 15.39
CA ASP A 478 -17.33 10.62 14.79
C ASP A 478 -18.43 9.62 15.09
N VAL A 479 -19.65 10.10 15.29
CA VAL A 479 -20.79 9.31 15.74
C VAL A 479 -21.97 9.51 14.80
N GLU A 480 -22.35 8.45 14.10
CA GLU A 480 -23.50 8.46 13.21
C GLU A 480 -24.80 8.19 13.97
N VAL A 481 -25.79 9.03 13.79
CA VAL A 481 -27.15 8.82 14.25
C VAL A 481 -28.00 8.38 13.06
N PRO A 482 -28.75 7.25 13.16
CA PRO A 482 -29.56 6.77 12.05
C PRO A 482 -30.58 7.84 11.59
N PRO A 483 -30.92 7.89 10.30
CA PRO A 483 -31.91 8.83 9.78
C PRO A 483 -33.27 8.64 10.45
N ALA A 484 -34.10 9.68 10.37
CA ALA A 484 -35.44 9.73 11.00
C ALA A 484 -36.42 8.73 10.40
#